data_80792875468356e320e29ff70580175d
#
_entry.id   80792875468356e320e29ff70580175d
#
_cell.length_a   1.000
_cell.length_b   1.000
_cell.length_c   1.000
_cell.angle_alpha   90.00
_cell.angle_beta   90.00
_cell.angle_gamma   90.00
#
_symmetry.space_group_name_H-M   'P 1'
#
loop_
_entity.id
_entity.type
_entity.pdbx_description
1 polymer ?
#
loop_
_entity_poly.entity_id
_entity_poly.type
_entity_poly.pdbx_seq_one_letter_code
_entity_poly.pdbx_strand_id
1 'polypeptide(L)'
;MKILIVSDTHRRNENYFQVIEQLGKLDLVIHCGDTEGSEYAISEGAGCETLIVMGNNDFFSKLPREIETTIGKYKVWITHGHNYYVSMNNEIIKEEAVRRGVDIVFYGHSHRPTVEIEKDIIAVNPGSLSYPRQEGKRPSYVCLLYTS
;
A
#
# COMPACT_ATOMS: atom_id res chain seq x y z
N MET A 1 16.76 -0.36 -5.66
CA MET A 1 15.38 0.06 -5.95
C MET A 1 14.82 0.86 -4.78
N LYS A 2 14.13 1.92 -5.09
CA LYS A 2 13.45 2.75 -4.12
C LYS A 2 11.95 2.69 -4.40
N ILE A 3 11.17 2.22 -3.43
CA ILE A 3 9.75 1.89 -3.60
C ILE A 3 8.94 2.65 -2.56
N LEU A 4 7.94 3.39 -3.01
CA LEU A 4 7.01 4.09 -2.13
C LEU A 4 5.74 3.27 -1.98
N ILE A 5 5.32 3.02 -0.75
CA ILE A 5 4.06 2.36 -0.44
C ILE A 5 3.14 3.34 0.25
N VAL A 6 1.96 3.56 -0.33
CA VAL A 6 0.94 4.48 0.18
C VAL A 6 -0.43 3.82 0.13
N SER A 7 -1.40 4.40 0.81
CA SER A 7 -2.78 3.90 0.80
C SER A 7 -3.78 4.96 1.24
N ASP A 8 -5.03 4.73 0.89
CA ASP A 8 -6.18 5.42 1.47
C ASP A 8 -6.08 6.94 1.32
N THR A 9 -5.81 7.40 0.10
CA THR A 9 -5.71 8.83 -0.20
C THR A 9 -7.08 9.49 -0.40
N HIS A 10 -8.11 8.73 -0.77
CA HIS A 10 -9.49 9.21 -0.88
C HIS A 10 -9.62 10.52 -1.64
N ARG A 11 -9.01 10.62 -2.83
CA ARG A 11 -8.94 11.81 -3.71
C ARG A 11 -8.14 12.98 -3.15
N ARG A 12 -7.70 12.94 -1.93
CA ARG A 12 -6.86 14.00 -1.35
C ARG A 12 -5.41 13.67 -1.54
N ASN A 13 -4.86 14.13 -2.65
CA ASN A 13 -3.53 13.71 -3.11
C ASN A 13 -2.42 14.72 -2.82
N GLU A 14 -2.71 15.80 -2.10
CA GLU A 14 -1.72 16.84 -1.82
C GLU A 14 -0.51 16.29 -1.07
N ASN A 15 -0.75 15.51 -0.03
CA ASN A 15 0.34 14.91 0.74
C ASN A 15 1.12 13.90 -0.09
N TYR A 16 0.42 13.14 -0.95
CA TYR A 16 1.08 12.21 -1.86
C TYR A 16 2.06 12.93 -2.79
N PHE A 17 1.64 14.03 -3.41
CA PHE A 17 2.52 14.79 -4.31
C PHE A 17 3.70 15.40 -3.57
N GLN A 18 3.50 15.85 -2.33
CA GLN A 18 4.60 16.35 -1.50
C GLN A 18 5.63 15.27 -1.21
N VAL A 19 5.17 14.06 -0.90
CA VAL A 19 6.06 12.91 -0.65
C VAL A 19 6.84 12.54 -1.90
N ILE A 20 6.18 12.50 -3.06
CA ILE A 20 6.85 12.24 -4.34
C ILE A 20 7.97 13.26 -4.58
N GLU A 21 7.70 14.53 -4.36
CA GLU A 21 8.70 15.59 -4.53
C GLU A 21 9.87 15.41 -3.55
N GLN A 22 9.58 15.14 -2.29
CA GLN A 22 10.59 14.96 -1.25
C GLN A 22 11.50 13.75 -1.49
N LEU A 23 10.93 12.65 -1.96
CA LEU A 23 11.70 11.42 -2.14
C LEU A 23 12.55 11.41 -3.41
N GLY A 24 12.21 12.25 -4.38
CA GLY A 24 12.94 12.30 -5.65
C GLY A 24 12.66 11.08 -6.51
N LYS A 25 13.69 10.56 -7.16
CA LYS A 25 13.52 9.45 -8.11
C LYS A 25 13.07 8.17 -7.40
N LEU A 26 11.97 7.61 -7.88
CA LEU A 26 11.40 6.34 -7.40
C LEU A 26 11.43 5.32 -8.53
N ASP A 27 11.53 4.05 -8.18
CA ASP A 27 11.48 2.94 -9.14
C ASP A 27 10.09 2.33 -9.23
N LEU A 28 9.31 2.42 -8.16
CA LEU A 28 7.97 1.83 -8.09
C LEU A 28 7.15 2.55 -7.04
N VAL A 29 5.86 2.75 -7.31
CA VAL A 29 4.88 3.19 -6.31
C VAL A 29 3.82 2.11 -6.19
N ILE A 30 3.52 1.71 -4.96
CA ILE A 30 2.45 0.78 -4.62
C ILE A 30 1.37 1.54 -3.88
N HIS A 31 0.12 1.47 -4.36
CA HIS A 31 -1.03 2.08 -3.69
C HIS A 31 -1.99 0.96 -3.30
N CYS A 32 -2.30 0.87 -2.02
CA CYS A 32 -3.08 -0.23 -1.47
C CYS A 32 -4.60 0.00 -1.50
N GLY A 33 -5.08 0.95 -2.30
CA GLY A 33 -6.50 1.11 -2.56
C GLY A 33 -7.13 2.34 -1.94
N ASP A 34 -8.37 2.60 -2.35
CA ASP A 34 -9.15 3.78 -1.99
C ASP A 34 -8.53 5.07 -2.56
N THR A 35 -8.29 5.06 -3.88
CA THR A 35 -7.94 6.25 -4.64
C THR A 35 -9.16 7.10 -4.96
N GLU A 36 -10.33 6.46 -5.02
CA GLU A 36 -11.61 7.07 -5.36
C GLU A 36 -11.57 7.86 -6.68
N GLY A 37 -11.08 7.19 -7.73
CA GLY A 37 -11.05 7.74 -9.08
C GLY A 37 -9.82 8.55 -9.43
N SER A 38 -8.85 8.67 -8.52
CA SER A 38 -7.64 9.46 -8.77
C SER A 38 -6.42 8.62 -9.19
N GLU A 39 -6.62 7.36 -9.58
CA GLU A 39 -5.51 6.46 -9.96
C GLU A 39 -4.67 7.01 -11.11
N TYR A 40 -5.28 7.71 -12.06
CA TYR A 40 -4.54 8.32 -13.16
C TYR A 40 -3.59 9.42 -12.64
N ALA A 41 -4.09 10.29 -11.78
CA ALA A 41 -3.27 11.37 -11.20
C ALA A 41 -2.11 10.80 -10.36
N ILE A 42 -2.37 9.72 -9.63
CA ILE A 42 -1.35 9.04 -8.84
C ILE A 42 -0.28 8.46 -9.75
N SER A 43 -0.66 7.78 -10.83
CA SER A 43 0.28 7.18 -11.77
C SER A 43 1.10 8.25 -12.50
N GLU A 44 0.47 9.31 -12.97
CA GLU A 44 1.17 10.40 -13.65
C GLU A 44 2.14 11.11 -12.72
N GLY A 45 1.73 11.36 -11.48
CA GLY A 45 2.58 12.05 -10.51
C GLY A 45 3.78 11.25 -10.05
N ALA A 46 3.70 9.93 -10.15
CA ALA A 46 4.78 9.06 -9.67
C ALA A 46 6.06 9.16 -10.51
N GLY A 47 5.93 9.37 -11.82
CA GLY A 47 7.07 9.39 -12.72
C GLY A 47 7.78 8.04 -12.87
N CYS A 48 7.12 6.95 -12.48
CA CYS A 48 7.64 5.59 -12.54
C CYS A 48 6.49 4.60 -12.63
N GLU A 49 6.79 3.31 -12.66
CA GLU A 49 5.77 2.26 -12.62
C GLU A 49 4.94 2.36 -11.35
N THR A 50 3.63 2.13 -11.47
CA THR A 50 2.70 2.10 -10.34
C THR A 50 1.90 0.81 -10.33
N LEU A 51 1.69 0.25 -9.14
CA LEU A 51 0.81 -0.88 -8.90
C LEU A 51 -0.28 -0.40 -7.94
N ILE A 52 -1.51 -0.38 -8.40
CA ILE A 52 -2.65 0.15 -7.63
C ILE A 52 -3.73 -0.91 -7.57
N VAL A 53 -4.21 -1.23 -6.37
CA VAL A 53 -5.32 -2.17 -6.19
C VAL A 53 -6.60 -1.42 -5.84
N MET A 54 -7.73 -2.09 -6.05
CA MET A 54 -9.06 -1.57 -5.75
C MET A 54 -9.33 -1.67 -4.26
N GLY A 55 -9.68 -0.55 -3.62
CA GLY A 55 -10.21 -0.54 -2.28
C GLY A 55 -11.73 -0.64 -2.26
N ASN A 56 -12.31 -0.68 -1.06
CA ASN A 56 -13.76 -0.82 -0.91
C ASN A 56 -14.53 0.43 -1.32
N ASN A 57 -13.85 1.57 -1.49
CA ASN A 57 -14.49 2.81 -1.96
C ASN A 57 -14.16 3.14 -3.42
N ASP A 58 -13.51 2.25 -4.14
CA ASP A 58 -13.15 2.47 -5.56
C ASP A 58 -14.26 1.97 -6.48
N PHE A 59 -15.45 2.56 -6.34
CA PHE A 59 -16.61 2.21 -7.16
C PHE A 59 -16.34 2.51 -8.63
N PHE A 60 -16.79 1.61 -9.49
CA PHE A 60 -16.70 1.75 -10.96
C PHE A 60 -15.26 1.79 -11.49
N SER A 61 -14.27 1.43 -10.68
CA SER A 61 -12.89 1.38 -11.15
C SER A 61 -12.63 0.08 -11.90
N LYS A 62 -11.61 0.10 -12.76
CA LYS A 62 -11.11 -1.09 -13.45
C LYS A 62 -9.83 -1.64 -12.82
N LEU A 63 -9.51 -1.16 -11.63
CA LEU A 63 -8.33 -1.61 -10.91
C LEU A 63 -8.46 -3.08 -10.49
N PRO A 64 -7.37 -3.83 -10.47
CA PRO A 64 -7.41 -5.20 -9.93
C PRO A 64 -7.69 -5.16 -8.43
N ARG A 65 -8.38 -6.16 -7.95
CA ARG A 65 -8.66 -6.28 -6.50
C ARG A 65 -7.42 -6.62 -5.72
N GLU A 66 -6.55 -7.42 -6.30
CA GLU A 66 -5.32 -7.87 -5.68
C GLU A 66 -4.26 -8.04 -6.75
N ILE A 67 -3.00 -7.89 -6.36
CA ILE A 67 -1.85 -8.10 -7.24
C ILE A 67 -0.87 -9.01 -6.52
N GLU A 68 -0.40 -10.06 -7.20
CA GLU A 68 0.75 -10.84 -6.75
C GLU A 68 1.88 -10.59 -7.75
N THR A 69 3.04 -10.25 -7.24
CA THR A 69 4.21 -9.92 -8.05
C THR A 69 5.50 -10.26 -7.31
N THR A 70 6.62 -9.91 -7.89
CA THR A 70 7.92 -10.06 -7.23
C THR A 70 8.63 -8.72 -7.17
N ILE A 71 9.34 -8.48 -6.08
CA ILE A 71 10.28 -7.37 -5.94
C ILE A 71 11.62 -8.00 -5.60
N GLY A 72 12.56 -7.94 -6.56
CA GLY A 72 13.80 -8.68 -6.41
C GLY A 72 13.52 -10.17 -6.24
N LYS A 73 13.99 -10.75 -5.14
CA LYS A 73 13.79 -12.18 -4.83
C LYS A 73 12.52 -12.43 -4.01
N TYR A 74 11.81 -11.38 -3.61
CA TYR A 74 10.66 -11.52 -2.71
C TYR A 74 9.35 -11.63 -3.49
N LYS A 75 8.51 -12.57 -3.07
CA LYS A 75 7.14 -12.70 -3.54
C LYS A 75 6.26 -11.76 -2.75
N VAL A 76 5.50 -10.92 -3.44
CA VAL A 76 4.73 -9.84 -2.85
C VAL A 76 3.26 -9.95 -3.20
N TRP A 77 2.42 -9.73 -2.21
CA TRP A 77 0.96 -9.67 -2.38
C TRP A 77 0.48 -8.29 -1.93
N ILE A 78 -0.30 -7.65 -2.80
CA ILE A 78 -0.88 -6.33 -2.55
C ILE A 78 -2.39 -6.47 -2.56
N THR A 79 -3.04 -6.01 -1.50
CA THR A 79 -4.50 -6.04 -1.37
C THR A 79 -4.92 -4.87 -0.49
N HIS A 80 -6.18 -4.42 -0.62
CA HIS A 80 -6.66 -3.35 0.26
C HIS A 80 -6.83 -3.85 1.70
N GLY A 81 -7.31 -5.06 1.87
CA GLY A 81 -7.40 -5.70 3.19
C GLY A 81 -8.79 -5.75 3.79
N HIS A 82 -9.77 -5.03 3.21
CA HIS A 82 -11.13 -4.99 3.78
C HIS A 82 -11.79 -6.37 3.85
N ASN A 83 -11.45 -7.29 2.95
CA ASN A 83 -11.98 -8.65 2.96
C ASN A 83 -11.30 -9.56 3.99
N TYR A 84 -10.26 -9.07 4.65
CA TYR A 84 -9.47 -9.84 5.62
C TYR A 84 -9.56 -9.24 7.03
N TYR A 85 -10.55 -8.40 7.27
CA TYR A 85 -10.90 -7.84 8.58
C TYR A 85 -9.74 -7.09 9.25
N VAL A 86 -8.93 -6.39 8.46
CA VAL A 86 -7.73 -5.70 8.97
C VAL A 86 -8.05 -4.54 9.90
N SER A 87 -9.29 -4.05 9.92
CA SER A 87 -9.71 -3.03 10.89
C SER A 87 -9.79 -3.56 12.31
N MET A 88 -9.91 -4.87 12.47
CA MET A 88 -9.95 -5.52 13.79
C MET A 88 -8.57 -5.93 14.27
N ASN A 89 -7.83 -6.62 13.40
CA ASN A 89 -6.45 -7.02 13.63
C ASN A 89 -5.87 -7.53 12.31
N ASN A 90 -4.61 -7.91 12.29
CA ASN A 90 -3.95 -8.37 11.06
C ASN A 90 -3.65 -9.87 11.04
N GLU A 91 -4.28 -10.66 11.91
CA GLU A 91 -4.02 -12.10 11.97
C GLU A 91 -4.51 -12.84 10.74
N ILE A 92 -5.73 -12.52 10.27
CA ILE A 92 -6.32 -13.20 9.11
C ILE A 92 -5.52 -12.92 7.84
N ILE A 93 -5.12 -11.66 7.62
CA ILE A 93 -4.36 -11.32 6.41
C ILE A 93 -2.97 -11.95 6.44
N LYS A 94 -2.33 -12.05 7.60
CA LYS A 94 -1.04 -12.73 7.73
C LYS A 94 -1.16 -14.23 7.45
N GLU A 95 -2.19 -14.89 7.97
CA GLU A 95 -2.44 -16.30 7.69
C GLU A 95 -2.67 -16.54 6.20
N GLU A 96 -3.45 -15.70 5.55
CA GLU A 96 -3.70 -15.80 4.12
C GLU A 96 -2.40 -15.60 3.31
N ALA A 97 -1.56 -14.65 3.72
CA ALA A 97 -0.28 -14.40 3.06
C ALA A 97 0.65 -15.62 3.15
N VAL A 98 0.74 -16.24 4.32
CA VAL A 98 1.52 -17.46 4.51
C VAL A 98 0.96 -18.58 3.64
N ARG A 99 -0.35 -18.76 3.59
CA ARG A 99 -1.01 -19.78 2.77
C ARG A 99 -0.71 -19.58 1.28
N ARG A 100 -0.62 -18.33 0.82
CA ARG A 100 -0.28 -18.01 -0.58
C ARG A 100 1.20 -18.21 -0.90
N GLY A 101 2.04 -18.39 0.09
CA GLY A 101 3.47 -18.54 -0.10
C GLY A 101 4.19 -17.25 -0.45
N VAL A 102 3.62 -16.09 -0.12
CA VAL A 102 4.29 -14.80 -0.33
C VAL A 102 5.17 -14.45 0.86
N ASP A 103 6.18 -13.63 0.59
CA ASP A 103 7.12 -13.16 1.61
C ASP A 103 6.64 -11.87 2.27
N ILE A 104 5.95 -11.02 1.52
CA ILE A 104 5.52 -9.70 1.97
C ILE A 104 4.08 -9.46 1.54
N VAL A 105 3.25 -8.95 2.46
CA VAL A 105 1.93 -8.43 2.13
C VAL A 105 1.87 -6.94 2.42
N PHE A 106 1.43 -6.16 1.42
CA PHE A 106 1.11 -4.74 1.57
C PHE A 106 -0.39 -4.56 1.56
N TYR A 107 -0.92 -3.85 2.55
CA TYR A 107 -2.36 -3.63 2.70
C TYR A 107 -2.65 -2.26 3.31
N GLY A 108 -3.91 -1.85 3.32
CA GLY A 108 -4.35 -0.56 3.86
C GLY A 108 -5.64 -0.70 4.65
N HIS A 109 -6.63 0.10 4.30
CA HIS A 109 -8.00 0.09 4.83
C HIS A 109 -8.15 0.60 6.27
N SER A 110 -7.30 0.20 7.21
CA SER A 110 -7.43 0.62 8.62
C SER A 110 -7.02 2.07 8.84
N HIS A 111 -6.29 2.68 7.91
CA HIS A 111 -5.68 4.02 8.05
C HIS A 111 -4.69 4.09 9.22
N ARG A 112 -4.13 2.95 9.63
CA ARG A 112 -3.18 2.86 10.75
C ARG A 112 -1.90 2.19 10.29
N PRO A 113 -0.76 2.87 10.40
CA PRO A 113 0.50 2.28 9.95
C PRO A 113 0.92 1.11 10.83
N THR A 114 1.39 0.06 10.20
CA THR A 114 1.87 -1.15 10.89
C THR A 114 2.96 -1.78 10.06
N VAL A 115 4.09 -2.10 10.69
CA VAL A 115 5.15 -2.89 10.07
C VAL A 115 5.48 -4.03 11.01
N GLU A 116 5.22 -5.26 10.58
CA GLU A 116 5.55 -6.45 11.35
C GLU A 116 6.45 -7.36 10.53
N ILE A 117 7.61 -7.66 11.09
CA ILE A 117 8.59 -8.56 10.47
C ILE A 117 8.63 -9.82 11.32
N GLU A 118 8.05 -10.89 10.79
CA GLU A 118 8.00 -12.18 11.48
C GLU A 118 8.83 -13.20 10.69
N LYS A 119 8.97 -14.39 11.24
CA LYS A 119 9.77 -15.45 10.62
C LYS A 119 9.25 -15.82 9.22
N ASP A 120 7.93 -15.93 9.08
CA ASP A 120 7.30 -16.46 7.88
C ASP A 120 6.68 -15.39 6.97
N ILE A 121 6.53 -14.16 7.47
CA ILE A 121 5.83 -13.11 6.71
C ILE A 121 6.24 -11.72 7.19
N ILE A 122 6.31 -10.79 6.24
CA ILE A 122 6.43 -9.36 6.50
C ILE A 122 5.10 -8.73 6.12
N ALA A 123 4.44 -8.08 7.07
CA ALA A 123 3.15 -7.43 6.85
C ALA A 123 3.29 -5.93 7.04
N VAL A 124 2.91 -5.17 6.02
CA VAL A 124 3.12 -3.72 5.99
C VAL A 124 1.84 -3.01 5.61
N ASN A 125 1.42 -2.10 6.47
CA ASN A 125 0.35 -1.15 6.19
C ASN A 125 0.96 0.25 6.28
N PRO A 126 0.97 1.03 5.20
CA PRO A 126 1.59 2.36 5.22
C PRO A 126 0.77 3.39 5.99
N GLY A 127 -0.44 3.05 6.43
CA GLY A 127 -1.37 4.02 6.98
C GLY A 127 -2.01 4.86 5.89
N SER A 128 -2.54 6.02 6.24
CA SER A 128 -3.15 6.93 5.29
C SER A 128 -2.40 8.23 5.21
N LEU A 129 -2.18 8.73 4.01
CA LEU A 129 -1.59 10.05 3.79
C LEU A 129 -2.58 11.18 4.03
N SER A 130 -3.88 10.89 3.99
CA SER A 130 -4.92 11.92 3.97
C SER A 130 -5.86 11.85 5.15
N TYR A 131 -6.10 10.64 5.68
CA TYR A 131 -7.07 10.39 6.76
C TYR A 131 -6.51 9.43 7.81
N PRO A 132 -5.39 9.76 8.46
CA PRO A 132 -4.79 8.87 9.46
C PRO A 132 -5.69 8.68 10.68
N ARG A 133 -5.68 7.48 11.25
CA ARG A 133 -6.53 7.10 12.40
C ARG A 133 -5.77 6.65 13.63
N GLN A 134 -4.45 6.52 13.55
CA GLN A 134 -3.65 6.18 14.72
C GLN A 134 -3.59 7.36 15.69
N GLU A 135 -3.12 7.11 16.89
CA GLU A 135 -2.90 8.17 17.87
C GLU A 135 -1.96 9.24 17.27
N GLY A 136 -2.30 10.51 17.47
CA GLY A 136 -1.60 11.63 16.89
C GLY A 136 -2.00 11.96 15.46
N LYS A 137 -2.70 11.07 14.76
CA LYS A 137 -3.26 11.26 13.41
C LYS A 137 -2.29 11.92 12.44
N ARG A 138 -1.06 11.41 12.37
CA ARG A 138 -0.06 11.92 11.42
C ARG A 138 -0.15 11.15 10.11
N PRO A 139 -0.11 11.85 8.96
CA PRO A 139 0.01 11.18 7.66
C PRO A 139 1.25 10.29 7.63
N SER A 140 1.14 9.13 7.00
CA SER A 140 2.23 8.18 6.98
C SER A 140 2.35 7.48 5.64
N TYR A 141 3.55 7.01 5.36
CA TYR A 141 3.88 6.21 4.18
C TYR A 141 5.07 5.32 4.54
N VAL A 142 5.36 4.37 3.67
CA VAL A 142 6.54 3.52 3.80
C VAL A 142 7.43 3.70 2.57
N CYS A 143 8.70 3.90 2.79
CA CYS A 143 9.70 3.90 1.72
C CYS A 143 10.58 2.68 1.92
N LEU A 144 10.55 1.77 0.94
CA LEU A 144 11.30 0.54 0.98
C LEU A 144 12.52 0.67 0.06
N LEU A 145 13.71 0.38 0.60
CA LEU A 145 14.92 0.30 -0.18
C LEU A 145 15.31 -1.16 -0.37
N TYR A 146 15.39 -1.58 -1.61
CA TYR A 146 15.84 -2.92 -1.96
C TYR A 146 17.25 -2.82 -2.54
N THR A 147 18.19 -3.48 -1.88
CA THR A 147 19.58 -3.59 -2.35
C THR A 147 19.93 -5.08 -2.42
N SER A 148 20.26 -5.56 -3.59
CA SER A 148 20.57 -6.98 -3.78
C SER A 148 21.97 -7.34 -3.24
#